data_dafc6e6235f3b35643a2974c5a40441c
#
_entry.id   dafc6e6235f3b35643a2974c5a40441c
#
_cell.length_a   1.000
_cell.length_b   1.000
_cell.length_c   1.000
_cell.angle_alpha   90.00
_cell.angle_beta   90.00
_cell.angle_gamma   90.00
#
_symmetry.space_group_name_H-M   'P 1'
#
loop_
_entity.id
_entity.type
_entity.pdbx_description
1 polymer ?
#
loop_
_entity_poly.entity_id
_entity_poly.type
_entity_poly.pdbx_seq_one_letter_code
_entity_poly.pdbx_strand_id
1 'polypeptide(L)'
;MKKITAGILADLQKASAENPRRRTNYNLHEQLDDPIQRLCIMGEPDTVFPVHRHLGKWELACMMKGSLTLYIYNDDGSIREQIDMAPGGDTLVVEIPADTWHNYILHEPGTAFMEVKRGPYKPFGPEELAGFKGVTPEKH
;
A
#
# COMPACT_ATOMS: atom_id res chain seq x y z
N MET A 1 -3.34 23.61 8.11
CA MET A 1 -4.12 22.36 8.18
C MET A 1 -4.02 21.64 6.85
N LYS A 2 -3.71 20.37 6.85
CA LYS A 2 -3.62 19.53 5.64
C LYS A 2 -4.86 18.69 5.49
N LYS A 3 -5.35 18.54 4.27
CA LYS A 3 -6.59 17.82 3.98
C LYS A 3 -6.40 16.91 2.77
N ILE A 4 -7.08 15.78 2.77
CA ILE A 4 -7.29 14.98 1.57
C ILE A 4 -8.77 15.13 1.23
N THR A 5 -9.04 15.83 0.15
CA THR A 5 -10.40 16.17 -0.29
C THR A 5 -10.84 15.25 -1.44
N ALA A 6 -12.12 15.26 -1.74
CA ALA A 6 -12.65 14.55 -2.91
C ALA A 6 -11.98 15.01 -4.21
N GLY A 7 -11.65 16.31 -4.32
CA GLY A 7 -10.93 16.85 -5.47
C GLY A 7 -9.51 16.30 -5.58
N ILE A 8 -8.79 16.20 -4.47
CA ILE A 8 -7.46 15.58 -4.44
C ILE A 8 -7.55 14.11 -4.87
N LEU A 9 -8.53 13.36 -4.36
CA LEU A 9 -8.71 11.96 -4.75
C LEU A 9 -9.00 11.81 -6.26
N ALA A 10 -9.80 12.71 -6.83
CA ALA A 10 -10.08 12.71 -8.26
C ALA A 10 -8.81 12.96 -9.09
N ASP A 11 -7.97 13.91 -8.67
CA ASP A 11 -6.69 14.20 -9.33
C ASP A 11 -5.73 13.02 -9.21
N LEU A 12 -5.67 12.38 -8.05
CA LEU A 12 -4.84 11.19 -7.85
C LEU A 12 -5.31 10.02 -8.71
N GLN A 13 -6.61 9.83 -8.86
CA GLN A 13 -7.15 8.77 -9.71
C GLN A 13 -6.73 8.94 -11.16
N LYS A 14 -6.80 10.16 -11.68
CA LYS A 14 -6.33 10.48 -13.02
C LYS A 14 -4.82 10.21 -13.13
N ALA A 15 -4.04 10.69 -12.18
CA ALA A 15 -2.59 10.52 -12.17
C ALA A 15 -2.19 9.03 -12.08
N SER A 16 -2.86 8.23 -11.28
CA SER A 16 -2.56 6.80 -11.15
C SER A 16 -2.88 6.03 -12.44
N ALA A 17 -3.98 6.37 -13.11
CA ALA A 17 -4.36 5.76 -14.38
C ALA A 17 -3.37 6.07 -15.52
N GLU A 18 -2.71 7.22 -15.46
CA GLU A 18 -1.71 7.65 -16.45
C GLU A 18 -0.27 7.27 -16.06
N ASN A 19 -0.03 6.84 -14.83
CA ASN A 19 1.30 6.50 -14.33
C ASN A 19 1.75 5.13 -14.88
N PRO A 20 3.00 4.99 -15.34
CA PRO A 20 3.52 3.69 -15.80
C PRO A 20 3.45 2.58 -14.75
N ARG A 21 3.56 2.92 -13.46
CA ARG A 21 3.43 1.97 -12.35
C ARG A 21 1.97 1.73 -11.95
N ARG A 22 1.03 2.44 -12.58
CA ARG A 22 -0.40 2.32 -12.34
C ARG A 22 -0.80 2.63 -10.90
N ARG A 23 -0.01 3.44 -10.22
CA ARG A 23 -0.31 3.98 -8.88
C ARG A 23 0.44 5.28 -8.64
N THR A 24 -0.05 6.04 -7.68
CA THR A 24 0.61 7.27 -7.22
C THR A 24 0.36 7.44 -5.72
N ASN A 25 1.02 8.39 -5.12
CA ASN A 25 0.82 8.71 -3.71
C ASN A 25 0.77 10.21 -3.48
N TYR A 26 0.10 10.59 -2.41
CA TYR A 26 0.00 11.96 -1.93
C TYR A 26 0.46 11.98 -0.47
N ASN A 27 1.58 12.66 -0.22
CA ASN A 27 2.21 12.69 1.09
C ASN A 27 1.66 13.84 1.93
N LEU A 28 1.23 13.55 3.16
CA LEU A 28 0.92 14.59 4.15
C LEU A 28 2.19 15.09 4.84
N HIS A 29 3.20 14.24 4.99
CA HIS A 29 4.51 14.66 5.50
C HIS A 29 5.21 15.54 4.46
N GLU A 30 5.90 16.57 4.92
CA GLU A 30 6.50 17.58 4.04
C GLU A 30 7.85 17.16 3.49
N GLN A 31 8.62 16.40 4.27
CA GLN A 31 9.97 15.97 3.91
C GLN A 31 10.07 14.45 3.93
N LEU A 32 10.88 13.88 3.03
CA LEU A 32 11.09 12.43 2.99
C LEU A 32 11.82 11.89 4.23
N ASP A 33 12.53 12.74 4.95
CA ASP A 33 13.20 12.40 6.21
C ASP A 33 12.31 12.60 7.45
N ASP A 34 11.07 12.97 7.26
CA ASP A 34 10.12 13.14 8.35
C ASP A 34 10.05 11.84 9.18
N PRO A 35 10.13 11.92 10.52
CA PRO A 35 10.13 10.72 11.37
C PRO A 35 8.84 9.90 11.30
N ILE A 36 7.74 10.50 10.90
CA ILE A 36 6.46 9.80 10.71
C ILE A 36 5.97 10.07 9.29
N GLN A 37 5.92 9.03 8.47
CA GLN A 37 5.43 9.10 7.11
C GLN A 37 3.91 8.91 7.10
N ARG A 38 3.19 9.78 6.38
CA ARG A 38 1.72 9.74 6.27
C ARG A 38 1.37 10.00 4.83
N LEU A 39 0.87 9.00 4.13
CA LEU A 39 0.61 9.12 2.70
C LEU A 39 -0.66 8.39 2.29
N CYS A 40 -1.36 8.97 1.32
CA CYS A 40 -2.43 8.32 0.60
C CYS A 40 -1.83 7.63 -0.62
N ILE A 41 -2.08 6.35 -0.75
CA ILE A 41 -1.74 5.59 -1.96
C ILE A 41 -3.02 5.37 -2.74
N MET A 42 -2.97 5.63 -4.03
CA MET A 42 -4.07 5.34 -4.94
C MET A 42 -3.54 4.59 -6.15
N GLY A 43 -4.27 3.57 -6.58
CA GLY A 43 -3.83 2.75 -7.69
C GLY A 43 -4.95 2.07 -8.44
N GLU A 44 -4.54 1.46 -9.55
CA GLU A 44 -5.39 0.71 -10.46
C GLU A 44 -5.25 -0.80 -10.21
N PRO A 45 -6.23 -1.63 -10.65
CA PRO A 45 -6.19 -3.07 -10.39
C PRO A 45 -4.99 -3.81 -10.96
N ASP A 46 -4.36 -3.26 -11.99
CA ASP A 46 -3.19 -3.87 -12.62
C ASP A 46 -1.85 -3.39 -12.04
N THR A 47 -1.88 -2.51 -11.03
CA THR A 47 -0.64 -2.10 -10.36
C THR A 47 0.00 -3.28 -9.62
N VAL A 48 1.32 -3.38 -9.70
CA VAL A 48 2.07 -4.46 -9.06
C VAL A 48 2.84 -3.90 -7.86
N PHE A 49 2.48 -4.35 -6.67
CA PHE A 49 3.27 -4.10 -5.47
C PHE A 49 4.23 -5.27 -5.27
N PRO A 50 5.54 -5.03 -5.13
CA PRO A 50 6.47 -6.11 -4.79
C PRO A 50 6.18 -6.62 -3.38
N VAL A 51 6.44 -7.89 -3.14
CA VAL A 51 6.42 -8.43 -1.78
C VAL A 51 7.63 -7.84 -1.05
N HIS A 52 7.36 -7.18 0.07
CA HIS A 52 8.37 -6.47 0.85
C HIS A 52 8.06 -6.53 2.34
N ARG A 53 9.02 -6.11 3.13
CA ARG A 53 8.87 -5.91 4.57
C ARG A 53 9.60 -4.64 5.01
N HIS A 54 9.21 -4.10 6.14
CA HIS A 54 9.90 -2.99 6.77
C HIS A 54 10.62 -3.51 8.02
N LEU A 55 11.95 -3.48 7.98
CA LEU A 55 12.77 -4.00 9.09
C LEU A 55 12.62 -3.13 10.34
N GLY A 56 12.17 -3.75 11.43
CA GLY A 56 11.99 -3.08 12.71
C GLY A 56 10.87 -2.04 12.76
N LYS A 57 10.01 -1.97 11.74
CA LYS A 57 8.97 -0.94 11.63
C LYS A 57 7.61 -1.58 11.32
N TRP A 58 6.60 -1.22 12.11
CA TRP A 58 5.21 -1.53 11.78
C TRP A 58 4.68 -0.53 10.74
N GLU A 59 3.58 -0.87 10.10
CA GLU A 59 2.90 -0.04 9.12
C GLU A 59 1.40 -0.12 9.35
N LEU A 60 0.73 1.03 9.35
CA LEU A 60 -0.72 1.11 9.46
C LEU A 60 -1.32 1.36 8.08
N ALA A 61 -2.29 0.55 7.68
CA ALA A 61 -3.04 0.73 6.43
C ALA A 61 -4.51 0.97 6.76
N CYS A 62 -5.08 2.08 6.27
CA CYS A 62 -6.47 2.48 6.52
C CYS A 62 -7.19 2.66 5.18
N MET A 63 -8.27 1.92 4.95
CA MET A 63 -9.03 2.03 3.71
C MET A 63 -9.77 3.37 3.61
N MET A 64 -9.74 3.95 2.42
CA MET A 64 -10.47 5.17 2.09
C MET A 64 -11.52 4.94 1.00
N LYS A 65 -11.18 4.22 -0.06
CA LYS A 65 -12.02 4.03 -1.24
C LYS A 65 -11.65 2.73 -1.93
N GLY A 66 -12.64 2.09 -2.55
CA GLY A 66 -12.41 0.86 -3.31
C GLY A 66 -12.23 -0.36 -2.43
N SER A 67 -11.49 -1.33 -2.91
CA SER A 67 -11.24 -2.58 -2.19
C SER A 67 -9.88 -3.17 -2.57
N LEU A 68 -9.28 -3.88 -1.63
CA LEU A 68 -8.01 -4.57 -1.86
C LEU A 68 -7.94 -5.85 -1.04
N THR A 69 -7.01 -6.73 -1.40
CA THR A 69 -6.60 -7.84 -0.57
C THR A 69 -5.14 -7.62 -0.14
N LEU A 70 -4.91 -7.68 1.16
CA LEU A 70 -3.57 -7.68 1.75
C LEU A 70 -3.15 -9.13 1.93
N TYR A 71 -2.02 -9.49 1.34
CA TYR A 71 -1.42 -10.83 1.46
C TYR A 71 -0.24 -10.77 2.41
N ILE A 72 -0.24 -11.66 3.39
CA ILE A 72 0.86 -11.86 4.34
C ILE A 72 1.50 -13.21 4.03
N TYR A 73 2.82 -13.24 3.98
CA TYR A 73 3.59 -14.43 3.58
C TYR A 73 4.50 -14.93 4.68
N ASN A 74 4.72 -16.25 4.67
CA ASN A 74 5.81 -16.88 5.42
C ASN A 74 7.14 -16.67 4.69
N ASP A 75 8.25 -16.96 5.34
CA ASP A 75 9.59 -16.80 4.76
C ASP A 75 9.81 -17.70 3.52
N ASP A 76 9.09 -18.81 3.42
CA ASP A 76 9.17 -19.71 2.26
C ASP A 76 8.31 -19.27 1.07
N GLY A 77 7.60 -18.14 1.20
CA GLY A 77 6.73 -17.60 0.16
C GLY A 77 5.30 -18.13 0.18
N SER A 78 4.96 -19.06 1.06
CA SER A 78 3.58 -19.50 1.22
C SER A 78 2.72 -18.40 1.85
N ILE A 79 1.44 -18.34 1.46
CA ILE A 79 0.50 -17.38 2.03
C ILE A 79 0.16 -17.79 3.45
N ARG A 80 0.42 -16.89 4.40
CA ARG A 80 0.05 -17.07 5.80
C ARG A 80 -1.35 -16.53 6.08
N GLU A 81 -1.73 -15.41 5.45
CA GLU A 81 -3.00 -14.77 5.70
C GLU A 81 -3.42 -13.93 4.49
N GLN A 82 -4.71 -13.91 4.22
CA GLN A 82 -5.36 -13.02 3.25
C GLN A 82 -6.38 -12.17 3.97
N ILE A 83 -6.30 -10.86 3.79
CA ILE A 83 -7.20 -9.92 4.47
C ILE A 83 -7.85 -9.03 3.39
N ASP A 84 -9.16 -9.18 3.22
CA ASP A 84 -9.92 -8.31 2.33
C ASP A 84 -10.29 -7.02 3.08
N MET A 85 -10.00 -5.88 2.45
CA MET A 85 -10.21 -4.57 3.04
C MET A 85 -11.04 -3.69 2.11
N ALA A 86 -12.05 -3.04 2.68
CA ALA A 86 -12.91 -2.09 1.98
C ALA A 86 -13.59 -1.16 3.00
N PRO A 87 -13.94 0.08 2.63
CA PRO A 87 -14.62 0.99 3.56
C PRO A 87 -15.95 0.45 4.11
N GLY A 88 -16.68 -0.35 3.33
CA GLY A 88 -17.92 -0.98 3.76
C GLY A 88 -17.78 -2.43 4.20
N GLY A 89 -16.56 -2.95 4.28
CA GLY A 89 -16.29 -4.35 4.64
C GLY A 89 -16.02 -4.53 6.13
N ASP A 90 -15.64 -5.76 6.50
CA ASP A 90 -15.36 -6.09 7.90
C ASP A 90 -14.05 -5.50 8.39
N THR A 91 -13.05 -5.39 7.52
CA THR A 91 -11.73 -4.87 7.90
C THR A 91 -11.47 -3.53 7.23
N LEU A 92 -11.31 -2.50 8.04
CA LEU A 92 -11.07 -1.13 7.60
C LEU A 92 -9.61 -0.72 7.79
N VAL A 93 -8.98 -1.21 8.83
CA VAL A 93 -7.63 -0.83 9.26
C VAL A 93 -6.87 -2.08 9.66
N VAL A 94 -5.61 -2.15 9.22
CA VAL A 94 -4.68 -3.22 9.62
C VAL A 94 -3.37 -2.57 10.06
N GLU A 95 -2.84 -2.99 11.19
CA GLU A 95 -1.47 -2.72 11.54
C GLU A 95 -0.64 -3.93 11.16
N ILE A 96 0.26 -3.75 10.21
CA ILE A 96 1.17 -4.80 9.74
C ILE A 96 2.40 -4.79 10.68
N PRO A 97 2.67 -5.88 11.40
CA PRO A 97 3.82 -5.92 12.29
C PRO A 97 5.14 -5.73 11.56
N ALA A 98 6.16 -5.30 12.29
CA ALA A 98 7.53 -5.21 11.75
C ALA A 98 7.97 -6.54 11.14
N ASP A 99 8.84 -6.49 10.16
CA ASP A 99 9.51 -7.65 9.55
C ASP A 99 8.56 -8.64 8.85
N THR A 100 7.37 -8.17 8.47
CA THR A 100 6.31 -9.00 7.90
C THR A 100 6.28 -8.88 6.37
N TRP A 101 6.49 -9.99 5.66
CA TRP A 101 6.38 -10.03 4.20
C TRP A 101 4.94 -9.82 3.76
N HIS A 102 4.70 -8.82 2.90
CA HIS A 102 3.36 -8.50 2.44
C HIS A 102 3.35 -7.79 1.08
N ASN A 103 2.20 -7.85 0.42
CA ASN A 103 1.85 -6.98 -0.69
C ASN A 103 0.34 -6.79 -0.78
N TYR A 104 -0.08 -5.88 -1.66
CA TYR A 104 -1.47 -5.56 -1.89
C TYR A 104 -1.88 -5.92 -3.31
N ILE A 105 -3.12 -6.38 -3.47
CA ILE A 105 -3.79 -6.49 -4.76
C ILE A 105 -5.03 -5.60 -4.71
N LEU A 106 -5.09 -4.59 -5.58
CA LEU A 106 -6.24 -3.69 -5.67
C LEU A 106 -7.28 -4.28 -6.59
N HIS A 107 -8.56 -4.12 -6.26
CA HIS A 107 -9.66 -4.75 -7.01
C HIS A 107 -10.46 -3.78 -7.86
N GLU A 108 -10.40 -2.47 -7.57
CA GLU A 108 -11.19 -1.46 -8.25
C GLU A 108 -10.32 -0.32 -8.74
N PRO A 109 -10.65 0.31 -9.89
CA PRO A 109 -9.98 1.54 -10.29
C PRO A 109 -10.09 2.61 -9.20
N GLY A 110 -8.98 3.31 -8.95
CA GLY A 110 -8.96 4.36 -7.95
C GLY A 110 -9.08 3.87 -6.51
N THR A 111 -8.69 2.64 -6.22
CA THR A 111 -8.58 2.15 -4.84
C THR A 111 -7.56 2.99 -4.08
N ALA A 112 -7.97 3.51 -2.92
CA ALA A 112 -7.15 4.40 -2.11
C ALA A 112 -7.11 3.96 -0.65
N PHE A 113 -5.93 4.06 -0.06
CA PHE A 113 -5.71 3.77 1.35
C PHE A 113 -4.62 4.66 1.93
N MET A 114 -4.73 4.95 3.22
CA MET A 114 -3.70 5.69 3.95
C MET A 114 -2.69 4.72 4.55
N GLU A 115 -1.42 5.07 4.42
CA GLU A 115 -0.35 4.43 5.18
C GLU A 115 0.24 5.41 6.19
N VAL A 116 0.50 4.91 7.40
CA VAL A 116 1.27 5.59 8.43
C VAL A 116 2.40 4.66 8.86
N LYS A 117 3.63 5.16 8.78
CA LYS A 117 4.82 4.35 9.13
C LYS A 117 5.96 5.24 9.59
N ARG A 118 6.90 4.65 10.30
CA ARG A 118 8.11 5.36 10.70
C ARG A 118 8.98 5.68 9.48
N GLY A 119 9.47 6.93 9.45
CA GLY A 119 10.50 7.37 8.54
C GLY A 119 11.90 7.08 9.10
N PRO A 120 12.91 7.63 8.45
CA PRO A 120 12.80 8.36 7.18
C PRO A 120 12.48 7.44 5.98
N TYR A 121 12.06 8.03 4.87
CA TYR A 121 11.94 7.28 3.62
C TYR A 121 13.33 6.81 3.17
N LYS A 122 13.39 5.55 2.79
CA LYS A 122 14.55 4.94 2.13
C LYS A 122 14.05 3.97 1.08
N PRO A 123 14.69 3.91 -0.11
CA PRO A 123 14.42 2.82 -1.04
C PRO A 123 14.62 1.46 -0.36
N PHE A 124 13.91 0.45 -0.81
CA PHE A 124 14.06 -0.89 -0.25
C PHE A 124 15.50 -1.39 -0.41
N GLY A 125 16.07 -1.85 0.70
CA GLY A 125 17.30 -2.61 0.67
C GLY A 125 17.03 -4.06 0.25
N PRO A 126 18.11 -4.83 -0.06
CA PRO A 126 17.95 -6.23 -0.50
C PRO A 126 17.27 -7.13 0.53
N GLU A 127 17.38 -6.80 1.81
CA GLU A 127 16.74 -7.55 2.90
C GLU A 127 15.25 -7.26 3.06
N GLU A 128 14.78 -6.19 2.41
CA GLU A 128 13.39 -5.74 2.47
C GLU A 128 12.56 -6.17 1.25
N LEU A 129 13.18 -6.72 0.22
CA LEU A 129 12.52 -7.28 -0.95
C LEU A 129 12.58 -8.79 -0.90
N ALA A 130 11.43 -9.44 -1.11
CA ALA A 130 11.35 -10.90 -1.06
C ALA A 130 12.09 -11.55 -2.23
N GLY A 131 12.77 -12.67 -1.96
CA GLY A 131 13.38 -13.50 -2.99
C GLY A 131 12.39 -14.45 -3.67
N PHE A 132 11.13 -14.47 -3.23
CA PHE A 132 10.07 -15.28 -3.82
C PHE A 132 9.04 -14.38 -4.52
N LYS A 133 8.30 -14.96 -5.44
CA LYS A 133 7.22 -14.27 -6.13
C LYS A 133 5.92 -14.44 -5.35
N GLY A 134 5.28 -13.32 -5.00
CA GLY A 134 3.97 -13.32 -4.38
C GLY A 134 2.82 -13.30 -5.39
N VAL A 135 1.61 -13.11 -4.88
CA VAL A 135 0.42 -12.93 -5.71
C VAL A 135 0.58 -11.66 -6.55
N THR A 136 0.21 -11.74 -7.81
CA THR A 136 0.21 -10.62 -8.75
C THR A 136 -1.18 -10.42 -9.32
N PRO A 137 -1.51 -9.19 -9.79
CA PRO A 137 -2.80 -8.94 -10.43
C PRO A 137 -3.01 -9.86 -11.63
N GLU A 138 -4.25 -10.33 -11.77
CA GLU A 138 -4.64 -11.05 -12.98
C GLU A 138 -4.65 -10.09 -14.16
N LYS A 139 -4.09 -10.56 -15.28
CA LYS A 139 -4.16 -9.80 -16.53
C LYS A 139 -5.49 -10.11 -17.20
N HIS A 140 -6.27 -9.07 -17.40
CA HIS A 140 -7.50 -9.15 -18.19
C HIS A 140 -7.22 -8.85 -19.66
#